data_7476adf4235d2b0b25a6a590e20bf07f
#
_entry.id   7476adf4235d2b0b25a6a590e20bf07f
#
_cell.length_a   1.000
_cell.length_b   1.000
_cell.length_c   1.000
_cell.angle_alpha   90.00
_cell.angle_beta   90.00
_cell.angle_gamma   90.00
#
_symmetry.space_group_name_H-M   'P 1'
#
loop_
_entity.id
_entity.type
_entity.pdbx_description
1 polymer ?
#
loop_
_entity_poly.entity_id
_entity_poly.type
_entity_poly.pdbx_seq_one_letter_code
_entity_poly.pdbx_strand_id
1 'polypeptide(L)'
;YSNSNLSTLSSQLSTIHWFALNDNLPADMPQAEWLFIRKSMNLVAEYIAHNQYNEAIDLIRKIRKYQDTQLGTLAPSKTRITAERIYNHLNFNRPLAMALMTIGILLYVITIISNKTPRWSWFILTPTVIYLLFAVVLRGYIANHFPLSNGFETMQFLALIASLMPFITLLFKQ
;
A
#
# COMPACT_ATOMS: atom_id res chain seq x y z
N TYR A 1 -28.32 -10.19 14.99
CA TYR A 1 -28.48 -8.88 14.30
C TYR A 1 -27.25 -8.48 13.43
N SER A 2 -26.22 -9.33 13.33
CA SER A 2 -24.96 -8.98 12.60
C SER A 2 -24.88 -9.53 11.16
N ASN A 3 -25.70 -10.50 10.77
CA ASN A 3 -25.58 -11.17 9.46
C ASN A 3 -26.30 -10.45 8.30
N SER A 4 -27.28 -9.59 8.59
CA SER A 4 -28.01 -8.87 7.54
C SER A 4 -27.18 -7.75 6.90
N ASN A 5 -26.25 -7.14 7.65
CA ASN A 5 -25.42 -6.05 7.13
C ASN A 5 -24.27 -6.56 6.24
N LEU A 6 -23.77 -7.79 6.49
CA LEU A 6 -22.73 -8.40 5.66
C LEU A 6 -23.28 -8.87 4.31
N SER A 7 -24.51 -9.41 4.27
CA SER A 7 -25.14 -9.85 3.04
C SER A 7 -25.56 -8.67 2.14
N THR A 8 -26.00 -7.56 2.73
CA THR A 8 -26.29 -6.31 2.00
C THR A 8 -25.02 -5.63 1.48
N LEU A 9 -23.93 -5.65 2.24
CA LEU A 9 -22.64 -5.13 1.76
C LEU A 9 -22.06 -5.99 0.63
N SER A 10 -22.16 -7.32 0.72
CA SER A 10 -21.67 -8.22 -0.33
C SER A 10 -22.52 -8.13 -1.60
N SER A 11 -23.84 -7.93 -1.48
CA SER A 11 -24.72 -7.72 -2.64
C SER A 11 -24.50 -6.34 -3.28
N GLN A 12 -24.19 -5.29 -2.51
CA GLN A 12 -23.84 -3.98 -3.05
C GLN A 12 -22.46 -3.99 -3.73
N LEU A 13 -21.49 -4.73 -3.19
CA LEU A 13 -20.17 -4.89 -3.82
C LEU A 13 -20.24 -5.70 -5.12
N SER A 14 -21.17 -6.65 -5.24
CA SER A 14 -21.37 -7.43 -6.48
C SER A 14 -22.04 -6.64 -7.61
N THR A 15 -22.67 -5.49 -7.30
CA THR A 15 -23.30 -4.60 -8.30
C THR A 15 -22.38 -3.44 -8.74
N ILE A 16 -21.22 -3.26 -8.11
CA ILE A 16 -20.27 -2.23 -8.52
C ILE A 16 -19.38 -2.78 -9.63
N HIS A 17 -19.67 -2.35 -10.83
CA HIS A 17 -18.79 -2.61 -11.96
C HIS A 17 -17.72 -1.53 -12.06
N TRP A 18 -16.47 -1.95 -11.97
CA TRP A 18 -15.33 -1.08 -12.23
C TRP A 18 -15.02 -1.12 -13.73
N PHE A 19 -14.98 0.05 -14.35
CA PHE A 19 -14.65 0.18 -15.76
C PHE A 19 -13.30 0.86 -15.91
N ALA A 20 -12.42 0.26 -16.72
CA ALA A 20 -11.24 0.96 -17.20
C ALA A 20 -11.65 1.97 -18.30
N LEU A 21 -10.77 2.94 -18.57
CA LEU A 21 -11.03 3.96 -19.59
C LEU A 21 -11.33 3.39 -20.99
N ASN A 22 -10.85 2.18 -21.28
CA ASN A 22 -11.02 1.49 -22.57
C ASN A 22 -12.12 0.42 -22.56
N ASP A 23 -12.75 0.14 -21.41
CA ASP A 23 -13.80 -0.87 -21.32
C ASP A 23 -15.09 -0.41 -22.02
N ASN A 24 -15.95 -1.36 -22.39
CA ASN A 24 -17.27 -1.05 -22.88
C ASN A 24 -18.14 -0.54 -21.73
N LEU A 25 -18.45 0.75 -21.76
CA LEU A 25 -19.34 1.37 -20.78
C LEU A 25 -20.79 0.98 -21.05
N PRO A 26 -21.67 0.96 -20.01
CA PRO A 26 -23.07 0.64 -20.14
C PRO A 26 -23.77 1.49 -21.22
N ALA A 27 -24.63 0.86 -22.00
CA ALA A 27 -25.35 1.54 -23.10
C ALA A 27 -26.40 2.55 -22.61
N ASP A 28 -26.85 2.40 -21.36
CA ASP A 28 -27.81 3.26 -20.67
C ASP A 28 -27.17 4.47 -19.97
N MET A 29 -25.83 4.57 -20.03
CA MET A 29 -25.10 5.68 -19.42
C MET A 29 -25.41 6.99 -20.18
N PRO A 30 -25.65 8.14 -19.46
CA PRO A 30 -25.83 9.43 -20.08
C PRO A 30 -24.64 9.80 -20.96
N GLN A 31 -24.91 10.31 -22.18
CA GLN A 31 -23.87 10.63 -23.16
C GLN A 31 -22.81 11.62 -22.63
N ALA A 32 -23.22 12.56 -21.78
CA ALA A 32 -22.31 13.53 -21.17
C ALA A 32 -21.30 12.85 -20.23
N GLU A 33 -21.73 11.88 -19.42
CA GLU A 33 -20.86 11.10 -18.54
C GLU A 33 -19.95 10.20 -19.34
N TRP A 34 -20.48 9.53 -20.35
CA TRP A 34 -19.71 8.71 -21.27
C TRP A 34 -18.57 9.48 -21.92
N LEU A 35 -18.87 10.67 -22.46
CA LEU A 35 -17.86 11.56 -23.05
C LEU A 35 -16.85 12.06 -22.02
N PHE A 36 -17.29 12.38 -20.81
CA PHE A 36 -16.41 12.81 -19.73
C PHE A 36 -15.41 11.70 -19.34
N ILE A 37 -15.87 10.48 -19.15
CA ILE A 37 -15.00 9.35 -18.80
C ILE A 37 -14.01 9.07 -19.94
N ARG A 38 -14.46 9.03 -21.19
CA ARG A 38 -13.62 8.68 -22.35
C ARG A 38 -12.58 9.75 -22.71
N LYS A 39 -12.95 11.02 -22.61
CA LYS A 39 -12.13 12.11 -23.16
C LYS A 39 -11.32 12.86 -22.10
N SER A 40 -11.69 12.77 -20.84
CA SER A 40 -11.07 13.57 -19.77
C SER A 40 -9.55 13.38 -19.67
N MET A 41 -9.05 12.15 -19.76
CA MET A 41 -7.61 11.89 -19.65
C MET A 41 -6.84 12.33 -20.90
N ASN A 42 -7.43 12.19 -22.08
CA ASN A 42 -6.84 12.70 -23.31
C ASN A 42 -6.74 14.23 -23.29
N LEU A 43 -7.77 14.89 -22.76
CA LEU A 43 -7.77 16.34 -22.60
C LEU A 43 -6.75 16.82 -21.55
N VAL A 44 -6.56 16.06 -20.46
CA VAL A 44 -5.46 16.34 -19.50
C VAL A 44 -4.10 16.27 -20.19
N ALA A 45 -3.88 15.22 -21.01
CA ALA A 45 -2.62 15.07 -21.75
C ALA A 45 -2.41 16.22 -22.77
N GLU A 46 -3.47 16.66 -23.42
CA GLU A 46 -3.45 17.79 -24.35
C GLU A 46 -3.10 19.11 -23.65
N TYR A 47 -3.72 19.41 -22.50
CA TYR A 47 -3.39 20.57 -21.69
C TYR A 47 -1.93 20.57 -21.24
N ILE A 48 -1.40 19.41 -20.83
CA ILE A 48 0.00 19.28 -20.44
C ILE A 48 0.91 19.52 -21.65
N ALA A 49 0.60 18.98 -22.83
CA ALA A 49 1.37 19.17 -24.06
C ALA A 49 1.43 20.65 -24.51
N HIS A 50 0.38 21.41 -24.21
CA HIS A 50 0.30 22.85 -24.47
C HIS A 50 0.78 23.73 -23.31
N ASN A 51 1.41 23.17 -22.27
CA ASN A 51 1.87 23.85 -21.05
C ASN A 51 0.75 24.57 -20.26
N GLN A 52 -0.49 24.16 -20.44
CA GLN A 52 -1.68 24.68 -19.75
C GLN A 52 -1.91 23.89 -18.44
N TYR A 53 -0.97 24.03 -17.50
CA TYR A 53 -0.98 23.22 -16.26
C TYR A 53 -2.15 23.54 -15.34
N ASN A 54 -2.62 24.79 -15.32
CA ASN A 54 -3.75 25.18 -14.46
C ASN A 54 -5.04 24.49 -14.90
N GLU A 55 -5.31 24.47 -16.19
CA GLU A 55 -6.47 23.82 -16.81
C GLU A 55 -6.41 22.29 -16.60
N ALA A 56 -5.23 21.71 -16.74
CA ALA A 56 -5.01 20.30 -16.46
C ALA A 56 -5.32 19.96 -14.97
N ILE A 57 -4.84 20.78 -14.03
CA ILE A 57 -5.10 20.61 -12.59
C ILE A 57 -6.60 20.74 -12.29
N ASP A 58 -7.27 21.72 -12.86
CA ASP A 58 -8.72 21.93 -12.65
C ASP A 58 -9.54 20.78 -13.21
N LEU A 59 -9.15 20.23 -14.36
CA LEU A 59 -9.79 19.04 -14.91
C LEU A 59 -9.58 17.81 -14.04
N ILE A 60 -8.36 17.60 -13.53
CA ILE A 60 -8.07 16.51 -12.58
C ILE A 60 -8.90 16.65 -11.31
N ARG A 61 -9.07 17.86 -10.79
CA ARG A 61 -9.96 18.12 -9.63
C ARG A 61 -11.41 17.77 -9.94
N LYS A 62 -11.90 18.08 -11.14
CA LYS A 62 -13.26 17.69 -11.59
C LYS A 62 -13.40 16.17 -11.69
N ILE A 63 -12.42 15.49 -12.27
CA ILE A 63 -12.41 14.01 -12.33
C ILE A 63 -12.47 13.42 -10.93
N ARG A 64 -11.63 13.91 -10.00
CA ARG A 64 -11.63 13.45 -8.61
C ARG A 64 -12.97 13.71 -7.93
N LYS A 65 -13.54 14.90 -8.09
CA LYS A 65 -14.86 15.22 -7.53
C LYS A 65 -15.95 14.27 -8.05
N TYR A 66 -15.92 13.96 -9.34
CA TYR A 66 -16.84 12.99 -9.94
C TYR A 66 -16.68 11.61 -9.34
N GLN A 67 -15.44 11.11 -9.21
CA GLN A 67 -15.14 9.83 -8.57
C GLN A 67 -15.62 9.80 -7.10
N ASP A 68 -15.32 10.83 -6.32
CA ASP A 68 -15.73 10.92 -4.91
C ASP A 68 -17.27 10.93 -4.79
N THR A 69 -17.97 11.55 -5.74
CA THR A 69 -19.44 11.59 -5.76
C THR A 69 -20.04 10.24 -6.11
N GLN A 70 -19.47 9.53 -7.08
CA GLN A 70 -19.96 8.21 -7.51
C GLN A 70 -19.63 7.10 -6.48
N LEU A 71 -18.47 7.17 -5.85
CA LEU A 71 -18.05 6.18 -4.86
C LEU A 71 -18.74 6.35 -3.50
N GLY A 72 -19.14 7.57 -3.13
CA GLY A 72 -19.80 7.84 -1.86
C GLY A 72 -19.07 7.23 -0.66
N THR A 73 -19.72 6.32 0.05
CA THR A 73 -19.17 5.63 1.24
C THR A 73 -18.08 4.59 0.91
N LEU A 74 -17.93 4.21 -0.35
CA LEU A 74 -16.91 3.25 -0.80
C LEU A 74 -15.56 3.92 -1.06
N ALA A 75 -15.52 5.25 -1.12
CA ALA A 75 -14.28 5.98 -1.25
C ALA A 75 -13.34 5.68 -0.06
N PRO A 76 -12.06 5.38 -0.31
CA PRO A 76 -11.10 5.16 0.77
C PRO A 76 -10.96 6.42 1.63
N SER A 77 -10.90 6.25 2.95
CA SER A 77 -10.75 7.37 3.87
C SER A 77 -9.45 8.14 3.61
N LYS A 78 -9.45 9.44 3.89
CA LYS A 78 -8.25 10.30 3.73
C LYS A 78 -7.05 9.75 4.52
N THR A 79 -7.30 9.17 5.70
CA THR A 79 -6.28 8.55 6.54
C THR A 79 -5.65 7.34 5.86
N ARG A 80 -6.46 6.52 5.19
CA ARG A 80 -5.97 5.35 4.44
C ARG A 80 -5.15 5.77 3.22
N ILE A 81 -5.57 6.79 2.48
CA ILE A 81 -4.79 7.35 1.36
C ILE A 81 -3.45 7.91 1.85
N THR A 82 -3.44 8.60 3.00
CA THR A 82 -2.20 9.12 3.59
C THR A 82 -1.28 7.97 4.03
N ALA A 83 -1.83 6.94 4.67
CA ALA A 83 -1.10 5.75 5.06
C ALA A 83 -0.47 5.05 3.85
N GLU A 84 -1.20 4.94 2.74
CA GLU A 84 -0.69 4.37 1.49
C GLU A 84 0.45 5.21 0.88
N ARG A 85 0.36 6.53 0.91
CA ARG A 85 1.46 7.41 0.48
C ARG A 85 2.71 7.21 1.32
N ILE A 86 2.56 7.13 2.65
CA ILE A 86 3.67 6.85 3.56
C ILE A 86 4.28 5.48 3.24
N TYR A 87 3.44 4.45 3.09
CA TYR A 87 3.89 3.11 2.75
C TYR A 87 4.65 3.06 1.42
N ASN A 88 4.12 3.72 0.38
CA ASN A 88 4.77 3.76 -0.93
C ASN A 88 6.10 4.50 -0.88
N HIS A 89 6.21 5.56 -0.07
CA HIS A 89 7.46 6.27 0.14
C HIS A 89 8.50 5.39 0.87
N LEU A 90 8.09 4.66 1.91
CA LEU A 90 8.94 3.69 2.61
C LEU A 90 9.37 2.53 1.69
N ASN A 91 8.46 2.08 0.85
CA ASN A 91 8.70 0.97 -0.07
C ASN A 91 9.70 1.33 -1.20
N PHE A 92 9.90 2.62 -1.47
CA PHE A 92 10.95 3.10 -2.37
C PHE A 92 12.35 2.75 -1.83
N ASN A 93 12.50 2.57 -0.51
CA ASN A 93 13.74 2.16 0.15
C ASN A 93 13.90 0.63 0.25
N ARG A 94 13.25 -0.16 -0.61
CA ARG A 94 13.39 -1.63 -0.63
C ARG A 94 14.85 -2.12 -0.61
N PRO A 95 15.77 -1.59 -1.43
CA PRO A 95 17.17 -2.03 -1.40
C PRO A 95 17.82 -1.80 -0.03
N LEU A 96 17.49 -0.73 0.67
CA LEU A 96 17.98 -0.49 2.03
C LEU A 96 17.45 -1.55 3.01
N ALA A 97 16.16 -1.85 2.96
CA ALA A 97 15.55 -2.87 3.81
C ALA A 97 16.15 -4.26 3.56
N MET A 98 16.38 -4.62 2.29
CA MET A 98 17.04 -5.88 1.91
C MET A 98 18.49 -5.92 2.40
N ALA A 99 19.25 -4.84 2.27
CA ALA A 99 20.62 -4.73 2.78
C ALA A 99 20.67 -4.90 4.30
N LEU A 100 19.81 -4.20 5.03
CA LEU A 100 19.73 -4.29 6.49
C LEU A 100 19.35 -5.70 6.96
N MET A 101 18.41 -6.35 6.26
CA MET A 101 18.03 -7.74 6.54
C MET A 101 19.20 -8.71 6.30
N THR A 102 19.91 -8.56 5.19
CA THR A 102 21.08 -9.40 4.87
C THR A 102 22.17 -9.24 5.92
N ILE A 103 22.49 -8.01 6.30
CA ILE A 103 23.44 -7.71 7.36
C ILE A 103 22.97 -8.32 8.70
N GLY A 104 21.69 -8.21 9.02
CA GLY A 104 21.10 -8.81 10.22
C GLY A 104 21.28 -10.33 10.28
N ILE A 105 21.03 -11.03 9.18
CA ILE A 105 21.23 -12.48 9.07
C ILE A 105 22.70 -12.85 9.22
N LEU A 106 23.62 -12.14 8.57
CA LEU A 106 25.05 -12.38 8.67
C LEU A 106 25.53 -12.20 10.11
N LEU A 107 25.08 -11.16 10.81
CA LEU A 107 25.39 -10.92 12.22
C LEU A 107 24.88 -12.04 13.11
N TYR A 108 23.68 -12.58 12.81
CA TYR A 108 23.12 -13.71 13.53
C TYR A 108 23.98 -14.96 13.37
N VAL A 109 24.39 -15.27 12.15
CA VAL A 109 25.29 -16.40 11.85
C VAL A 109 26.63 -16.24 12.58
N ILE A 110 27.25 -15.06 12.53
CA ILE A 110 28.50 -14.75 13.25
C ILE A 110 28.33 -14.94 14.75
N THR A 111 27.20 -14.51 15.31
CA THR A 111 26.88 -14.66 16.73
C THR A 111 26.77 -16.11 17.15
N ILE A 112 26.18 -16.98 16.30
CA ILE A 112 26.09 -18.42 16.56
C ILE A 112 27.48 -19.07 16.52
N ILE A 113 28.27 -18.78 15.50
CA ILE A 113 29.59 -19.42 15.30
C ILE A 113 30.58 -18.96 16.36
N SER A 114 30.65 -17.66 16.65
CA SER A 114 31.64 -17.09 17.58
C SER A 114 31.21 -17.16 19.04
N ASN A 115 29.96 -17.53 19.29
CA ASN A 115 29.33 -17.51 20.61
C ASN A 115 29.44 -16.17 21.37
N LYS A 116 29.73 -15.10 20.67
CA LYS A 116 29.87 -13.71 21.15
C LYS A 116 28.91 -12.81 20.42
N THR A 117 28.21 -11.97 21.14
CA THR A 117 27.30 -10.95 20.58
C THR A 117 28.02 -9.60 20.55
N PRO A 118 28.39 -9.08 19.39
CA PRO A 118 28.95 -7.75 19.33
C PRO A 118 27.88 -6.71 19.71
N ARG A 119 28.19 -5.79 20.64
CA ARG A 119 27.24 -4.77 21.12
C ARG A 119 26.67 -3.89 20.02
N TRP A 120 27.43 -3.68 18.96
CA TRP A 120 26.97 -2.89 17.81
C TRP A 120 25.87 -3.56 16.95
N SER A 121 25.63 -4.88 17.13
CA SER A 121 24.51 -5.58 16.45
C SER A 121 23.15 -4.96 16.76
N TRP A 122 22.98 -4.41 17.96
CA TRP A 122 21.76 -3.74 18.37
C TRP A 122 21.42 -2.52 17.50
N PHE A 123 22.45 -1.76 17.11
CA PHE A 123 22.25 -0.58 16.29
C PHE A 123 21.73 -0.88 14.87
N ILE A 124 21.95 -2.10 14.38
CA ILE A 124 21.47 -2.55 13.06
C ILE A 124 20.15 -3.31 13.19
N LEU A 125 20.05 -4.25 14.15
CA LEU A 125 18.86 -5.09 14.27
C LEU A 125 17.64 -4.31 14.76
N THR A 126 17.79 -3.40 15.72
CA THR A 126 16.67 -2.62 16.25
C THR A 126 15.96 -1.80 15.17
N PRO A 127 16.65 -0.93 14.40
CA PRO A 127 15.97 -0.19 13.33
C PRO A 127 15.39 -1.10 12.23
N THR A 128 16.03 -2.24 11.95
CA THR A 128 15.52 -3.20 10.96
C THR A 128 14.18 -3.81 11.42
N VAL A 129 14.09 -4.25 12.65
CA VAL A 129 12.86 -4.83 13.23
C VAL A 129 11.77 -3.76 13.28
N ILE A 130 12.08 -2.54 13.74
CA ILE A 130 11.12 -1.43 13.80
C ILE A 130 10.59 -1.10 12.40
N TYR A 131 11.47 -1.00 11.41
CA TYR A 131 11.10 -0.71 10.02
C TYR A 131 10.16 -1.77 9.45
N LEU A 132 10.51 -3.05 9.59
CA LEU A 132 9.70 -4.17 9.08
C LEU A 132 8.36 -4.27 9.81
N LEU A 133 8.35 -4.11 11.13
CA LEU A 133 7.12 -4.10 11.93
C LEU A 133 6.19 -2.97 11.47
N PHE A 134 6.73 -1.76 11.33
CA PHE A 134 5.96 -0.61 10.87
C PHE A 134 5.40 -0.83 9.45
N ALA A 135 6.20 -1.37 8.53
CA ALA A 135 5.77 -1.67 7.17
C ALA A 135 4.64 -2.73 7.13
N VAL A 136 4.73 -3.80 7.93
CA VAL A 136 3.72 -4.85 8.02
C VAL A 136 2.41 -4.31 8.62
N VAL A 137 2.49 -3.56 9.72
CA VAL A 137 1.33 -2.95 10.38
C VAL A 137 0.63 -1.96 9.44
N LEU A 138 1.41 -1.08 8.79
CA LEU A 138 0.88 -0.10 7.86
C LEU A 138 0.19 -0.77 6.66
N ARG A 139 0.78 -1.85 6.15
CA ARG A 139 0.18 -2.64 5.06
C ARG A 139 -1.14 -3.28 5.48
N GLY A 140 -1.22 -3.88 6.66
CA GLY A 140 -2.46 -4.43 7.22
C GLY A 140 -3.55 -3.37 7.37
N TYR A 141 -3.19 -2.17 7.85
CA TYR A 141 -4.12 -1.05 7.96
C TYR A 141 -4.65 -0.59 6.59
N ILE A 142 -3.78 -0.45 5.58
CA ILE A 142 -4.16 -0.04 4.22
C ILE A 142 -5.08 -1.09 3.58
N ALA A 143 -4.71 -2.37 3.67
CA ALA A 143 -5.42 -3.47 3.05
C ALA A 143 -6.74 -3.84 3.78
N ASN A 144 -6.89 -3.43 5.04
CA ASN A 144 -8.03 -3.78 5.90
C ASN A 144 -8.19 -5.29 6.13
N HIS A 145 -7.10 -6.03 6.04
CA HIS A 145 -7.02 -7.45 6.37
C HIS A 145 -5.61 -7.78 6.88
N PHE A 146 -5.46 -8.98 7.43
CA PHE A 146 -4.14 -9.42 7.89
C PHE A 146 -3.18 -9.56 6.69
N PRO A 147 -1.95 -9.02 6.76
CA PRO A 147 -1.03 -8.91 5.62
C PRO A 147 -0.37 -10.25 5.25
N LEU A 148 -1.15 -11.24 4.84
CA LEU A 148 -0.75 -12.56 4.33
C LEU A 148 -1.54 -12.98 3.09
N SER A 149 -2.28 -12.07 2.47
CA SER A 149 -3.17 -12.41 1.37
C SER A 149 -2.47 -12.55 0.01
N ASN A 150 -1.26 -12.06 -0.12
CA ASN A 150 -0.47 -12.22 -1.34
C ASN A 150 1.00 -12.54 -1.04
N GLY A 151 1.72 -13.04 -2.06
CA GLY A 151 3.11 -13.47 -1.91
C GLY A 151 4.04 -12.36 -1.38
N PHE A 152 3.79 -11.11 -1.75
CA PHE A 152 4.60 -9.98 -1.29
C PHE A 152 4.41 -9.70 0.21
N GLU A 153 3.17 -9.69 0.68
CA GLU A 153 2.84 -9.50 2.10
C GLU A 153 3.39 -10.66 2.95
N THR A 154 3.25 -11.88 2.46
CA THR A 154 3.81 -13.08 3.11
C THR A 154 5.34 -12.98 3.24
N MET A 155 6.03 -12.55 2.19
CA MET A 155 7.50 -12.39 2.23
C MET A 155 7.93 -11.28 3.19
N GLN A 156 7.19 -10.16 3.27
CA GLN A 156 7.45 -9.11 4.28
C GLN A 156 7.27 -9.63 5.70
N PHE A 157 6.21 -10.40 5.94
CA PHE A 157 5.93 -10.98 7.25
C PHE A 157 6.99 -12.01 7.65
N LEU A 158 7.41 -12.87 6.73
CA LEU A 158 8.51 -13.81 6.96
C LEU A 158 9.83 -13.09 7.24
N ALA A 159 10.12 -12.01 6.53
CA ALA A 159 11.29 -11.18 6.80
C ALA A 159 11.27 -10.56 8.20
N LEU A 160 10.10 -10.11 8.67
CA LEU A 160 9.92 -9.65 10.05
C LEU A 160 10.22 -10.76 11.06
N ILE A 161 9.65 -11.96 10.90
CA ILE A 161 9.88 -13.10 11.77
C ILE A 161 11.37 -13.47 11.77
N ALA A 162 11.99 -13.57 10.59
CA ALA A 162 13.40 -13.88 10.45
C ALA A 162 14.31 -12.86 11.15
N SER A 163 13.95 -11.59 11.16
CA SER A 163 14.69 -10.54 11.86
C SER A 163 14.43 -10.51 13.37
N LEU A 164 13.28 -10.98 13.82
CA LEU A 164 12.97 -11.10 15.25
C LEU A 164 13.78 -12.20 15.95
N MET A 165 14.10 -13.30 15.26
CA MET A 165 14.86 -14.41 15.86
C MET A 165 16.25 -13.97 16.38
N PRO A 166 17.11 -13.33 15.57
CA PRO A 166 18.39 -12.81 16.08
C PRO A 166 18.20 -11.73 17.16
N PHE A 167 17.16 -10.89 17.03
CA PHE A 167 16.86 -9.87 18.03
C PHE A 167 16.51 -10.48 19.39
N ILE A 168 15.66 -11.49 19.42
CA ILE A 168 15.30 -12.23 20.63
C ILE A 168 16.53 -12.94 21.23
N THR A 169 17.34 -13.60 20.39
CA THR A 169 18.56 -14.29 20.84
C THR A 169 19.54 -13.31 21.50
N LEU A 170 19.65 -12.09 20.98
CA LEU A 170 20.48 -11.05 21.58
C LEU A 170 19.94 -10.58 22.94
N LEU A 171 18.61 -10.48 23.07
CA LEU A 171 17.96 -10.09 24.33
C LEU A 171 18.22 -11.11 25.46
N PHE A 172 18.19 -12.41 25.15
CA PHE A 172 18.35 -13.46 26.16
C PHE A 172 19.82 -13.88 26.45
N LYS A 173 20.76 -13.43 25.60
CA LYS A 173 22.20 -13.71 25.79
C LYS A 173 22.95 -12.61 26.58
N GLN A 174 22.27 -11.57 27.03
CA GLN A 174 22.82 -10.57 27.94
C GLN A 174 22.62 -11.02 29.39
#